data_07786757476d5fff0a54db5ed67d42a3
#
_entry.id   07786757476d5fff0a54db5ed67d42a3
#
_cell.length_a   1.000
_cell.length_b   1.000
_cell.length_c   1.000
_cell.angle_alpha   90.00
_cell.angle_beta   90.00
_cell.angle_gamma   90.00
#
_symmetry.space_group_name_H-M   'P 1'
#
loop_
_entity.id
_entity.type
_entity.pdbx_description
1 polymer ?
#
loop_
_entity_poly.entity_id
_entity_poly.type
_entity_poly.pdbx_seq_one_letter_code
_entity_poly.pdbx_strand_id
1 'polypeptide(L)'
;MQYFSTRNASERTSPSLALLTGLAPDGGLYVPEELPALFSAGLYSLERRELFARVISALIDDIPYERILAAVDAGYGGKFDTPAFCPVVKAGDAHILELWHGPTCAFKDMALCILPHLMNAARAKNGLKEDLVILTATSGDTGKAALAGFADAPHTKIIVFYPDGGVSELQRLQMVTQRGGNVRVCAVRGNFDDAQRGVKAALEGFKHEGLVASSANSINIGRLAPQTAYYFAAYGDMVANGTIEFGREVDFVVPTGNFGNILAGYMAKRMGLPVGKLICASNANDVLYQFLSEGVYDRASRQLIKTASPSMDILISSNLERLLFFMANRDSEAEDAALVASFMAQLKETGRYAMPDDMLERIRAQFLCGRADDNAAFAAIRDMWQNSHYLMDTHTAVAYSVYAQLKAKGLITAPAVVLSTASPFKFAPAMLKALGEYANESGFDAADKLSALTGLAIPAGLGGIRELSVLHTDVIDPAEMGAYIHSVL
;
A
#
# COMPACT_ATOMS: atom_id res chain seq x y z
N MET A 1 2.38 17.65 -17.05
CA MET A 1 1.60 16.39 -17.12
C MET A 1 0.17 16.64 -16.68
N GLN A 2 -0.81 15.92 -17.24
CA GLN A 2 -2.18 15.91 -16.75
C GLN A 2 -2.57 14.53 -16.22
N TYR A 3 -3.58 14.52 -15.36
CA TYR A 3 -4.23 13.32 -14.86
C TYR A 3 -5.68 13.32 -15.31
N PHE A 4 -6.27 12.16 -15.47
CA PHE A 4 -7.70 12.00 -15.77
C PHE A 4 -8.28 10.75 -15.10
N SER A 5 -9.60 10.65 -15.10
CA SER A 5 -10.29 9.51 -14.51
C SER A 5 -10.16 8.25 -15.36
N THR A 6 -9.96 7.11 -14.71
CA THR A 6 -10.02 5.78 -15.36
C THR A 6 -11.37 5.47 -16.00
N ARG A 7 -12.43 6.23 -15.67
CA ARG A 7 -13.80 6.01 -16.19
C ARG A 7 -14.30 7.11 -17.12
N ASN A 8 -13.57 8.25 -17.15
CA ASN A 8 -13.92 9.37 -18.01
C ASN A 8 -12.65 10.18 -18.36
N ALA A 9 -12.09 9.96 -19.54
CA ALA A 9 -10.87 10.64 -19.98
C ALA A 9 -11.03 12.15 -20.22
N SER A 10 -12.26 12.69 -20.24
CA SER A 10 -12.52 14.14 -20.32
C SER A 10 -12.31 14.88 -18.98
N GLU A 11 -12.38 14.16 -17.86
CA GLU A 11 -12.17 14.67 -16.50
C GLU A 11 -10.67 14.85 -16.21
N ARG A 12 -10.09 15.88 -16.85
CA ARG A 12 -8.66 16.18 -16.73
C ARG A 12 -8.38 17.14 -15.58
N THR A 13 -7.28 16.89 -14.86
CA THR A 13 -6.84 17.70 -13.73
C THR A 13 -5.32 17.74 -13.63
N SER A 14 -4.78 18.70 -12.87
CA SER A 14 -3.35 18.72 -12.58
C SER A 14 -2.96 17.62 -11.56
N PRO A 15 -1.68 17.19 -11.54
CA PRO A 15 -1.20 16.20 -10.57
C PRO A 15 -1.47 16.59 -9.12
N SER A 16 -1.23 17.87 -8.77
CA SER A 16 -1.46 18.40 -7.42
C SER A 16 -2.95 18.40 -7.04
N LEU A 17 -3.85 18.66 -7.97
CA LEU A 17 -5.30 18.57 -7.71
C LEU A 17 -5.76 17.11 -7.61
N ALA A 18 -5.26 16.20 -8.44
CA ALA A 18 -5.54 14.76 -8.31
C ALA A 18 -5.11 14.22 -6.95
N LEU A 19 -3.95 14.70 -6.44
CA LEU A 19 -3.46 14.36 -5.10
C LEU A 19 -4.39 14.88 -3.99
N LEU A 20 -4.89 16.12 -4.09
CA LEU A 20 -5.77 16.73 -3.09
C LEU A 20 -7.16 16.09 -3.06
N THR A 21 -7.73 15.82 -4.23
CA THR A 21 -9.07 15.23 -4.33
C THR A 21 -9.07 13.73 -4.05
N GLY A 22 -8.01 13.03 -4.45
CA GLY A 22 -7.80 11.60 -4.20
C GLY A 22 -8.66 10.66 -5.04
N LEU A 23 -9.88 11.07 -5.42
CA LEU A 23 -10.84 10.31 -6.23
C LEU A 23 -11.46 11.26 -7.26
N ALA A 24 -11.69 10.79 -8.48
CA ALA A 24 -12.36 11.57 -9.51
C ALA A 24 -13.88 11.73 -9.21
N PRO A 25 -14.54 12.79 -9.69
CA PRO A 25 -15.97 13.05 -9.43
C PRO A 25 -16.91 11.94 -9.88
N ASP A 26 -16.54 11.19 -10.93
CA ASP A 26 -17.25 10.02 -11.45
C ASP A 26 -17.02 8.73 -10.65
N GLY A 27 -16.23 8.80 -9.58
CA GLY A 27 -15.81 7.68 -8.75
C GLY A 27 -14.71 6.82 -9.36
N GLY A 28 -14.12 7.23 -10.49
CA GLY A 28 -12.93 6.64 -11.10
C GLY A 28 -11.65 7.04 -10.38
N LEU A 29 -10.55 6.38 -10.73
CA LEU A 29 -9.24 6.63 -10.14
C LEU A 29 -8.41 7.51 -11.08
N TYR A 30 -7.64 8.44 -10.52
CA TYR A 30 -6.74 9.25 -11.32
C TYR A 30 -5.55 8.45 -11.83
N VAL A 31 -5.28 8.56 -13.13
CA VAL A 31 -4.10 8.04 -13.82
C VAL A 31 -3.39 9.17 -14.57
N PRO A 32 -2.05 9.17 -14.67
CA PRO A 32 -1.33 10.12 -15.50
C PRO A 32 -1.58 9.84 -16.97
N GLU A 33 -1.68 10.90 -17.77
CA GLU A 33 -1.76 10.85 -19.23
C GLU A 33 -0.55 10.13 -19.82
N GLU A 34 0.64 10.38 -19.28
CA GLU A 34 1.89 9.77 -19.66
C GLU A 34 2.73 9.44 -18.43
N LEU A 35 3.47 8.34 -18.47
CA LEU A 35 4.47 8.00 -17.48
C LEU A 35 5.85 8.39 -18.01
N PRO A 36 6.53 9.38 -17.41
CA PRO A 36 7.77 9.93 -17.93
C PRO A 36 8.92 8.92 -17.83
N ALA A 37 9.76 8.84 -18.87
CA ALA A 37 10.99 8.05 -18.81
C ALA A 37 11.98 8.68 -17.81
N LEU A 38 12.40 7.90 -16.82
CA LEU A 38 13.28 8.40 -15.75
C LEU A 38 14.55 7.58 -15.56
N PHE A 39 14.56 6.32 -16.00
CA PHE A 39 15.70 5.42 -15.77
C PHE A 39 16.97 5.90 -16.45
N SER A 40 18.00 6.18 -15.67
CA SER A 40 19.33 6.59 -16.14
C SER A 40 20.39 6.29 -15.08
N ALA A 41 21.64 6.13 -15.50
CA ALA A 41 22.75 5.94 -14.55
C ALA A 41 22.90 7.12 -13.57
N GLY A 42 22.65 8.35 -14.03
CA GLY A 42 22.71 9.55 -13.19
C GLY A 42 21.72 9.54 -12.03
N LEU A 43 20.60 8.84 -12.14
CA LEU A 43 19.65 8.71 -11.05
C LEU A 43 20.24 7.97 -9.84
N TYR A 44 21.13 7.02 -10.06
CA TYR A 44 21.75 6.19 -9.04
C TYR A 44 23.03 6.80 -8.43
N SER A 45 23.44 7.95 -8.90
CA SER A 45 24.48 8.75 -8.26
C SER A 45 23.92 9.73 -7.22
N LEU A 46 22.59 9.84 -7.11
CA LEU A 46 21.91 10.68 -6.14
C LEU A 46 21.84 10.02 -4.75
N GLU A 47 21.77 10.84 -3.71
CA GLU A 47 21.43 10.34 -2.39
C GLU A 47 20.02 9.70 -2.38
N ARG A 48 19.75 8.79 -1.45
CA ARG A 48 18.48 8.09 -1.35
C ARG A 48 17.27 9.02 -1.34
N ARG A 49 17.34 10.11 -0.54
CA ARG A 49 16.27 11.11 -0.45
C ARG A 49 16.02 11.85 -1.76
N GLU A 50 17.08 12.15 -2.51
CA GLU A 50 16.99 12.83 -3.80
C GLU A 50 16.43 11.90 -4.89
N LEU A 51 16.81 10.62 -4.87
CA LEU A 51 16.22 9.60 -5.74
C LEU A 51 14.69 9.53 -5.52
N PHE A 52 14.24 9.45 -4.27
CA PHE A 52 12.80 9.47 -3.96
C PHE A 52 12.14 10.76 -4.46
N ALA A 53 12.73 11.91 -4.17
CA ALA A 53 12.20 13.20 -4.63
C ALA A 53 12.12 13.29 -6.16
N ARG A 54 13.10 12.76 -6.89
CA ARG A 54 13.09 12.74 -8.36
C ARG A 54 11.96 11.88 -8.92
N VAL A 55 11.78 10.68 -8.38
CA VAL A 55 10.69 9.78 -8.84
C VAL A 55 9.32 10.38 -8.52
N ILE A 56 9.13 10.92 -7.32
CA ILE A 56 7.86 11.55 -6.93
C ILE A 56 7.60 12.80 -7.77
N SER A 57 8.61 13.66 -7.99
CA SER A 57 8.50 14.87 -8.81
C SER A 57 8.19 14.56 -10.29
N ALA A 58 8.63 13.41 -10.80
CA ALA A 58 8.29 12.98 -12.16
C ALA A 58 6.80 12.63 -12.30
N LEU A 59 6.14 12.23 -11.20
CA LEU A 59 4.71 11.90 -11.16
C LEU A 59 3.84 13.07 -10.67
N ILE A 60 4.42 14.06 -10.00
CA ILE A 60 3.71 15.26 -9.50
C ILE A 60 4.52 16.49 -9.97
N ASP A 61 4.57 16.68 -11.27
CA ASP A 61 5.49 17.62 -11.94
C ASP A 61 5.09 19.10 -11.84
N ASP A 62 3.89 19.38 -11.38
CA ASP A 62 3.39 20.74 -11.16
C ASP A 62 3.74 21.32 -9.76
N ILE A 63 4.37 20.51 -8.89
CA ILE A 63 4.94 20.96 -7.62
C ILE A 63 6.45 21.14 -7.79
N PRO A 64 7.05 22.29 -7.38
CA PRO A 64 8.49 22.51 -7.48
C PRO A 64 9.31 21.42 -6.79
N TYR A 65 10.39 20.98 -7.44
CA TYR A 65 11.24 19.89 -6.92
C TYR A 65 11.70 20.09 -5.48
N GLU A 66 12.08 21.32 -5.11
CA GLU A 66 12.53 21.67 -3.76
C GLU A 66 11.44 21.44 -2.72
N ARG A 67 10.17 21.62 -3.09
CA ARG A 67 9.04 21.33 -2.21
C ARG A 67 8.81 19.83 -2.05
N ILE A 68 9.01 19.05 -3.13
CA ILE A 68 8.96 17.58 -3.06
C ILE A 68 10.11 17.06 -2.20
N LEU A 69 11.34 17.57 -2.39
CA LEU A 69 12.49 17.18 -1.58
C LEU A 69 12.28 17.52 -0.10
N ALA A 70 11.76 18.70 0.21
CA ALA A 70 11.40 19.06 1.57
C ALA A 70 10.31 18.13 2.15
N ALA A 71 9.36 17.69 1.34
CA ALA A 71 8.35 16.71 1.76
C ALA A 71 8.96 15.34 2.06
N VAL A 72 9.95 14.89 1.28
CA VAL A 72 10.73 13.66 1.56
C VAL A 72 11.48 13.78 2.88
N ASP A 73 12.19 14.90 3.09
CA ASP A 73 12.92 15.16 4.34
C ASP A 73 12.00 15.17 5.56
N ALA A 74 10.86 15.84 5.47
CA ALA A 74 9.89 15.91 6.56
C ALA A 74 9.14 14.58 6.81
N GLY A 75 8.89 13.82 5.75
CA GLY A 75 8.20 12.53 5.81
C GLY A 75 9.07 11.40 6.33
N TYR A 76 10.34 11.36 5.94
CA TYR A 76 11.23 10.22 6.24
C TYR A 76 12.33 10.55 7.23
N GLY A 77 12.80 11.81 7.26
CA GLY A 77 13.89 12.23 8.13
C GLY A 77 13.61 11.96 9.60
N GLY A 78 14.46 11.13 10.24
CA GLY A 78 14.35 10.77 11.66
C GLY A 78 13.14 9.90 12.05
N LYS A 79 12.28 9.52 11.09
CA LYS A 79 11.13 8.64 11.33
C LYS A 79 11.41 7.18 10.97
N PHE A 80 12.37 6.95 10.08
CA PHE A 80 12.81 5.62 9.69
C PHE A 80 14.06 5.23 10.48
N ASP A 81 14.17 3.97 10.86
CA ASP A 81 15.29 3.44 11.65
C ASP A 81 16.55 3.18 10.81
N THR A 82 16.46 3.36 9.50
CA THR A 82 17.59 3.27 8.56
C THR A 82 17.61 4.42 7.56
N PRO A 83 18.78 5.00 7.24
CA PRO A 83 18.90 6.05 6.22
C PRO A 83 18.61 5.55 4.79
N ALA A 84 18.59 4.23 4.58
CA ALA A 84 18.20 3.63 3.31
C ALA A 84 16.68 3.64 3.10
N PHE A 85 15.85 3.91 4.12
CA PHE A 85 14.40 3.84 4.18
C PHE A 85 13.82 2.45 3.91
N CYS A 86 14.32 1.77 2.88
CA CYS A 86 13.86 0.47 2.41
C CYS A 86 15.05 -0.29 1.77
N PRO A 87 15.91 -0.92 2.57
CA PRO A 87 17.08 -1.64 2.06
C PRO A 87 16.68 -2.96 1.39
N VAL A 88 17.51 -3.40 0.42
CA VAL A 88 17.48 -4.78 -0.06
C VAL A 88 18.50 -5.60 0.72
N VAL A 89 18.03 -6.62 1.41
CA VAL A 89 18.87 -7.57 2.15
C VAL A 89 18.86 -8.94 1.46
N LYS A 90 19.93 -9.72 1.64
CA LYS A 90 19.98 -11.10 1.16
C LYS A 90 19.54 -12.04 2.29
N ALA A 91 18.57 -12.89 2.01
CA ALA A 91 18.09 -13.93 2.91
C ALA A 91 18.01 -15.27 2.15
N GLY A 92 18.86 -16.21 2.50
CA GLY A 92 19.00 -17.45 1.74
C GLY A 92 19.38 -17.21 0.27
N ASP A 93 18.53 -17.68 -0.62
CA ASP A 93 18.68 -17.52 -2.08
C ASP A 93 17.84 -16.36 -2.65
N ALA A 94 17.14 -15.61 -1.81
CA ALA A 94 16.31 -14.49 -2.20
C ALA A 94 16.92 -13.14 -1.79
N HIS A 95 16.56 -12.10 -2.53
CA HIS A 95 16.74 -10.70 -2.15
C HIS A 95 15.41 -10.17 -1.63
N ILE A 96 15.43 -9.55 -0.46
CA ILE A 96 14.23 -9.08 0.24
C ILE A 96 14.29 -7.56 0.33
N LEU A 97 13.28 -6.87 -0.21
CA LEU A 97 13.12 -5.44 -0.02
C LEU A 97 12.33 -5.18 1.27
N GLU A 98 13.00 -4.68 2.28
CA GLU A 98 12.39 -4.39 3.59
C GLU A 98 11.71 -3.03 3.59
N LEU A 99 10.38 -3.01 3.60
CA LEU A 99 9.54 -1.79 3.52
C LEU A 99 8.98 -1.37 4.88
N TRP A 100 9.43 -1.96 5.98
CA TRP A 100 8.83 -1.83 7.30
C TRP A 100 9.69 -1.05 8.33
N HIS A 101 10.69 -0.33 7.87
CA HIS A 101 11.58 0.48 8.70
C HIS A 101 10.98 1.81 9.19
N GLY A 102 9.74 2.10 8.80
CA GLY A 102 9.03 3.30 9.23
C GLY A 102 8.37 3.17 10.61
N PRO A 103 7.74 4.24 11.10
CA PRO A 103 7.26 4.36 12.49
C PRO A 103 6.16 3.36 12.86
N THR A 104 5.46 2.77 11.91
CA THR A 104 4.41 1.78 12.18
C THR A 104 4.77 0.37 11.75
N CYS A 105 6.02 0.18 11.32
CA CYS A 105 6.58 -1.10 10.91
C CYS A 105 5.79 -1.80 9.81
N ALA A 106 5.32 -1.03 8.81
CA ALA A 106 4.64 -1.53 7.62
C ALA A 106 4.95 -0.67 6.39
N PHE A 107 4.92 -1.25 5.20
CA PHE A 107 5.21 -0.57 3.92
C PHE A 107 4.35 0.68 3.67
N LYS A 108 3.21 0.76 4.34
CA LYS A 108 2.28 1.89 4.22
C LYS A 108 2.91 3.20 4.69
N ASP A 109 3.90 3.12 5.59
CA ASP A 109 4.68 4.28 6.05
C ASP A 109 5.39 4.98 4.90
N MET A 110 5.88 4.23 3.90
CA MET A 110 6.56 4.76 2.72
C MET A 110 5.72 5.81 1.97
N ALA A 111 4.41 5.68 2.01
CA ALA A 111 3.52 6.66 1.39
C ALA A 111 2.86 7.59 2.43
N LEU A 112 2.44 7.06 3.56
CA LEU A 112 1.62 7.84 4.51
C LEU A 112 2.43 8.82 5.36
N CYS A 113 3.73 8.59 5.56
CA CYS A 113 4.59 9.56 6.23
C CYS A 113 4.87 10.82 5.39
N ILE A 114 4.90 10.68 4.06
CA ILE A 114 5.17 11.81 3.16
C ILE A 114 3.87 12.48 2.67
N LEU A 115 2.75 11.74 2.60
CA LEU A 115 1.49 12.21 2.01
C LEU A 115 1.00 13.56 2.56
N PRO A 116 0.99 13.84 3.89
CA PRO A 116 0.56 15.14 4.41
C PRO A 116 1.42 16.29 3.92
N HIS A 117 2.72 16.08 3.75
CA HIS A 117 3.65 17.09 3.25
C HIS A 117 3.45 17.37 1.75
N LEU A 118 3.20 16.31 0.95
CA LEU A 118 2.82 16.45 -0.46
C LEU A 118 1.48 17.16 -0.60
N MET A 119 0.48 16.82 0.20
CA MET A 119 -0.82 17.50 0.21
C MET A 119 -0.70 18.96 0.59
N ASN A 120 0.13 19.31 1.57
CA ASN A 120 0.39 20.71 1.93
C ASN A 120 1.09 21.49 0.81
N ALA A 121 2.05 20.84 0.11
CA ALA A 121 2.69 21.45 -1.06
C ALA A 121 1.67 21.67 -2.19
N ALA A 122 0.80 20.69 -2.45
CA ALA A 122 -0.28 20.79 -3.42
C ALA A 122 -1.31 21.87 -3.06
N ARG A 123 -1.69 21.95 -1.78
CA ARG A 123 -2.57 22.99 -1.24
C ARG A 123 -2.01 24.38 -1.51
N ALA A 124 -0.74 24.61 -1.17
CA ALA A 124 -0.05 25.88 -1.40
C ALA A 124 0.05 26.22 -2.90
N LYS A 125 0.36 25.22 -3.75
CA LYS A 125 0.44 25.37 -5.21
C LYS A 125 -0.87 25.84 -5.82
N ASN A 126 -2.01 25.32 -5.32
CA ASN A 126 -3.34 25.63 -5.84
C ASN A 126 -4.00 26.83 -5.13
N GLY A 127 -3.31 27.48 -4.21
CA GLY A 127 -3.84 28.63 -3.46
C GLY A 127 -5.05 28.29 -2.57
N LEU A 128 -5.21 27.00 -2.21
CA LEU A 128 -6.29 26.54 -1.35
C LEU A 128 -6.08 27.07 0.07
N LYS A 129 -7.06 27.79 0.61
CA LYS A 129 -6.99 28.38 1.95
C LYS A 129 -7.54 27.44 3.02
N GLU A 130 -8.46 26.60 2.65
CA GLU A 130 -9.13 25.63 3.49
C GLU A 130 -8.13 24.60 4.02
N ASP A 131 -8.35 24.11 5.23
CA ASP A 131 -7.60 22.99 5.79
C ASP A 131 -8.18 21.66 5.27
N LEU A 132 -7.34 20.63 5.22
CA LEU A 132 -7.72 19.31 4.73
C LEU A 132 -8.25 18.44 5.87
N VAL A 133 -9.38 17.81 5.66
CA VAL A 133 -9.92 16.76 6.54
C VAL A 133 -9.74 15.41 5.87
N ILE A 134 -8.93 14.57 6.46
CA ILE A 134 -8.65 13.22 5.96
C ILE A 134 -9.56 12.24 6.66
N LEU A 135 -10.48 11.65 5.90
CA LEU A 135 -11.37 10.61 6.38
C LEU A 135 -10.87 9.25 5.91
N THR A 136 -10.68 8.32 6.83
CA THR A 136 -10.10 7.00 6.54
C THR A 136 -10.84 5.90 7.29
N ALA A 137 -11.32 4.89 6.56
CA ALA A 137 -11.72 3.62 7.15
C ALA A 137 -10.54 2.63 7.07
N THR A 138 -10.35 1.82 8.11
CA THR A 138 -9.24 0.88 8.18
C THR A 138 -9.62 -0.46 8.80
N SER A 139 -8.94 -1.51 8.35
CA SER A 139 -8.92 -2.83 9.00
C SER A 139 -7.66 -3.03 9.87
N GLY A 140 -6.88 -1.95 10.15
CA GLY A 140 -5.69 -2.00 10.99
C GLY A 140 -4.55 -1.10 10.51
N ASP A 141 -3.57 -1.65 9.79
CA ASP A 141 -2.31 -1.00 9.44
C ASP A 141 -2.42 0.33 8.70
N THR A 142 -3.39 0.48 7.78
CA THR A 142 -3.55 1.74 7.03
C THR A 142 -3.95 2.88 7.94
N GLY A 143 -4.87 2.63 8.88
CA GLY A 143 -5.30 3.65 9.85
C GLY A 143 -4.14 4.11 10.72
N LYS A 144 -3.38 3.16 11.29
CA LYS A 144 -2.23 3.51 12.11
C LYS A 144 -1.18 4.30 11.33
N ALA A 145 -0.82 3.87 10.13
CA ALA A 145 0.16 4.57 9.32
C ALA A 145 -0.31 5.98 8.91
N ALA A 146 -1.62 6.14 8.61
CA ALA A 146 -2.20 7.45 8.33
C ALA A 146 -2.16 8.37 9.57
N LEU A 147 -2.55 7.85 10.73
CA LEU A 147 -2.49 8.60 11.99
C LEU A 147 -1.07 9.06 12.29
N ALA A 148 -0.07 8.18 12.19
CA ALA A 148 1.33 8.51 12.45
C ALA A 148 1.90 9.52 11.42
N GLY A 149 1.50 9.41 10.15
CA GLY A 149 1.93 10.33 9.11
C GLY A 149 1.34 11.74 9.26
N PHE A 150 0.05 11.81 9.57
CA PHE A 150 -0.70 13.07 9.67
C PHE A 150 -0.66 13.73 11.05
N ALA A 151 -0.12 13.05 12.09
CA ALA A 151 -0.05 13.61 13.43
C ALA A 151 0.69 14.96 13.41
N ASP A 152 0.02 16.01 13.91
CA ASP A 152 0.49 17.38 13.97
C ASP A 152 0.98 17.99 12.64
N ALA A 153 0.60 17.36 11.50
CA ALA A 153 0.88 17.93 10.19
C ALA A 153 0.06 19.22 9.98
N PRO A 154 0.71 20.32 9.55
CA PRO A 154 0.02 21.60 9.39
C PRO A 154 -1.16 21.50 8.40
N HIS A 155 -2.20 22.29 8.65
CA HIS A 155 -3.36 22.39 7.75
C HIS A 155 -4.06 21.07 7.44
N THR A 156 -3.97 20.10 8.35
CA THR A 156 -4.64 18.82 8.22
C THR A 156 -5.33 18.41 9.50
N LYS A 157 -6.47 17.76 9.37
CA LYS A 157 -7.14 17.01 10.42
C LYS A 157 -7.35 15.60 9.92
N ILE A 158 -7.21 14.61 10.78
CA ILE A 158 -7.44 13.20 10.39
C ILE A 158 -8.40 12.53 11.35
N ILE A 159 -9.39 11.84 10.76
CA ILE A 159 -10.35 11.02 11.49
C ILE A 159 -10.28 9.60 10.92
N VAL A 160 -9.92 8.65 11.77
CA VAL A 160 -9.82 7.23 11.42
C VAL A 160 -10.94 6.45 12.08
N PHE A 161 -11.69 5.72 11.25
CA PHE A 161 -12.73 4.80 11.69
C PHE A 161 -12.26 3.36 11.53
N TYR A 162 -12.47 2.53 12.55
CA TYR A 162 -12.17 1.10 12.51
C TYR A 162 -13.32 0.28 13.10
N PRO A 163 -13.53 -0.97 12.64
CA PRO A 163 -14.60 -1.81 13.18
C PRO A 163 -14.29 -2.22 14.62
N ASP A 164 -15.24 -2.03 15.52
CA ASP A 164 -15.14 -2.45 16.93
C ASP A 164 -14.98 -3.98 17.02
N GLY A 165 -13.89 -4.43 17.65
CA GLY A 165 -13.52 -5.86 17.69
C GLY A 165 -13.02 -6.45 16.36
N GLY A 166 -12.92 -5.64 15.27
CA GLY A 166 -12.50 -6.10 13.94
C GLY A 166 -11.02 -5.96 13.61
N VAL A 167 -10.19 -5.47 14.54
CA VAL A 167 -8.74 -5.34 14.40
C VAL A 167 -8.02 -6.10 15.52
N SER A 168 -6.73 -6.44 15.34
CA SER A 168 -5.96 -7.06 16.42
C SER A 168 -5.76 -6.07 17.58
N GLU A 169 -5.53 -6.60 18.80
CA GLU A 169 -5.28 -5.78 19.99
C GLU A 169 -4.11 -4.81 19.76
N LEU A 170 -3.00 -5.28 19.19
CA LEU A 170 -1.85 -4.44 18.90
C LEU A 170 -2.19 -3.34 17.91
N GLN A 171 -2.92 -3.64 16.82
CA GLN A 171 -3.36 -2.64 15.86
C GLN A 171 -4.30 -1.62 16.49
N ARG A 172 -5.23 -2.06 17.35
CA ARG A 172 -6.11 -1.16 18.09
C ARG A 172 -5.31 -0.22 18.98
N LEU A 173 -4.40 -0.77 19.80
CA LEU A 173 -3.55 0.03 20.68
C LEU A 173 -2.70 1.02 19.90
N GLN A 174 -2.12 0.60 18.78
CA GLN A 174 -1.39 1.50 17.90
C GLN A 174 -2.21 2.73 17.47
N MET A 175 -3.51 2.58 17.25
CA MET A 175 -4.40 3.67 16.83
C MET A 175 -4.87 4.49 18.01
N VAL A 176 -5.43 3.85 19.04
CA VAL A 176 -6.09 4.57 20.16
C VAL A 176 -5.13 5.28 21.11
N THR A 177 -3.84 4.98 21.04
CA THR A 177 -2.76 5.69 21.75
C THR A 177 -2.08 6.78 20.94
N GLN A 178 -2.49 6.98 19.66
CA GLN A 178 -1.85 7.96 18.79
C GLN A 178 -2.03 9.38 19.33
N ARG A 179 -0.92 10.06 19.53
CA ARG A 179 -0.89 11.49 19.92
C ARG A 179 -0.98 12.38 18.69
N GLY A 180 -1.45 13.61 18.89
CA GLY A 180 -1.56 14.65 17.87
C GLY A 180 -2.80 15.51 18.12
N GLY A 181 -2.66 16.84 18.05
CA GLY A 181 -3.77 17.76 18.26
C GLY A 181 -4.85 17.66 17.18
N ASN A 182 -4.45 17.24 16.00
CA ASN A 182 -5.29 17.12 14.79
C ASN A 182 -5.80 15.71 14.50
N VAL A 183 -5.61 14.75 15.43
CA VAL A 183 -5.91 13.32 15.26
C VAL A 183 -7.18 12.93 16.01
N ARG A 184 -8.06 12.16 15.37
CA ARG A 184 -9.22 11.50 15.98
C ARG A 184 -9.31 10.06 15.52
N VAL A 185 -9.66 9.17 16.45
CA VAL A 185 -9.88 7.74 16.18
C VAL A 185 -11.20 7.34 16.80
N CYS A 186 -12.04 6.65 16.04
CA CYS A 186 -13.35 6.24 16.48
C CYS A 186 -13.64 4.78 16.05
N ALA A 187 -14.07 3.96 16.99
CA ALA A 187 -14.56 2.63 16.69
C ALA A 187 -16.00 2.69 16.16
N VAL A 188 -16.32 1.82 15.21
CA VAL A 188 -17.66 1.73 14.61
C VAL A 188 -18.23 0.34 14.89
N ARG A 189 -19.44 0.26 15.47
CA ARG A 189 -20.14 -1.01 15.67
C ARG A 189 -20.55 -1.58 14.32
N GLY A 190 -19.92 -2.71 13.94
CA GLY A 190 -20.12 -3.34 12.64
C GLY A 190 -18.82 -3.92 12.09
N ASN A 191 -18.76 -4.04 10.77
CA ASN A 191 -17.59 -4.58 10.09
C ASN A 191 -16.85 -3.47 9.29
N PHE A 192 -15.76 -3.86 8.63
CA PHE A 192 -14.96 -2.91 7.83
C PHE A 192 -15.75 -2.27 6.68
N ASP A 193 -16.66 -3.02 6.05
CA ASP A 193 -17.48 -2.49 4.95
C ASP A 193 -18.46 -1.43 5.44
N ASP A 194 -18.95 -1.54 6.69
CA ASP A 194 -19.81 -0.53 7.33
C ASP A 194 -19.04 0.78 7.53
N ALA A 195 -17.84 0.70 8.09
CA ALA A 195 -16.97 1.86 8.27
C ALA A 195 -16.59 2.51 6.92
N GLN A 196 -16.28 1.69 5.91
CA GLN A 196 -15.91 2.17 4.57
C GLN A 196 -17.09 2.86 3.86
N ARG A 197 -18.31 2.30 3.96
CA ARG A 197 -19.52 2.95 3.42
C ARG A 197 -19.78 4.29 4.09
N GLY A 198 -19.65 4.36 5.42
CA GLY A 198 -19.83 5.59 6.18
C GLY A 198 -18.83 6.68 5.79
N VAL A 199 -17.55 6.35 5.64
CA VAL A 199 -16.53 7.28 5.15
C VAL A 199 -16.83 7.76 3.74
N LYS A 200 -17.24 6.85 2.83
CA LYS A 200 -17.59 7.23 1.46
C LYS A 200 -18.79 8.20 1.42
N ALA A 201 -19.84 7.90 2.14
CA ALA A 201 -21.03 8.77 2.24
C ALA A 201 -20.65 10.15 2.84
N ALA A 202 -19.77 10.16 3.84
CA ALA A 202 -19.30 11.40 4.44
C ALA A 202 -18.47 12.24 3.45
N LEU A 203 -17.61 11.62 2.64
CA LEU A 203 -16.82 12.32 1.60
C LEU A 203 -17.71 12.92 0.52
N GLU A 204 -18.70 12.16 0.02
CA GLU A 204 -19.64 12.61 -1.01
C GLU A 204 -20.52 13.80 -0.53
N GLY A 205 -20.87 13.83 0.74
CA GLY A 205 -21.73 14.85 1.35
C GLY A 205 -21.01 15.93 2.14
N PHE A 206 -19.66 15.94 2.16
CA PHE A 206 -18.88 16.81 3.04
C PHE A 206 -19.08 18.29 2.70
N LYS A 207 -19.60 19.05 3.67
CA LYS A 207 -19.70 20.52 3.60
C LYS A 207 -19.35 21.07 4.98
N HIS A 208 -18.26 21.78 5.07
CA HIS A 208 -17.84 22.45 6.30
C HIS A 208 -17.07 23.73 5.93
N GLU A 209 -17.41 24.85 6.56
CA GLU A 209 -16.73 26.13 6.29
C GLU A 209 -15.24 26.03 6.64
N GLY A 210 -14.37 26.46 5.71
CA GLY A 210 -12.92 26.46 5.90
C GLY A 210 -12.25 25.09 5.81
N LEU A 211 -12.99 24.02 5.45
CA LEU A 211 -12.46 22.66 5.37
C LEU A 211 -12.82 21.98 4.04
N VAL A 212 -11.88 21.17 3.51
CA VAL A 212 -12.07 20.31 2.33
C VAL A 212 -11.73 18.87 2.71
N ALA A 213 -12.64 17.95 2.40
CA ALA A 213 -12.42 16.53 2.68
C ALA A 213 -11.54 15.87 1.61
N SER A 214 -10.68 14.96 2.04
CA SER A 214 -9.86 14.10 1.18
C SER A 214 -9.67 12.72 1.82
N SER A 215 -9.05 11.80 1.08
CA SER A 215 -8.80 10.44 1.53
C SER A 215 -7.32 10.08 1.46
N ALA A 216 -6.83 9.38 2.49
CA ALA A 216 -5.51 8.77 2.51
C ALA A 216 -5.53 7.28 2.12
N ASN A 217 -6.64 6.76 1.62
CA ASN A 217 -6.76 5.36 1.18
C ASN A 217 -5.88 5.09 -0.06
N SER A 218 -5.67 3.81 -0.39
CA SER A 218 -4.79 3.38 -1.49
C SER A 218 -5.20 3.87 -2.88
N ILE A 219 -6.41 4.39 -3.02
CA ILE A 219 -6.93 4.98 -4.26
C ILE A 219 -6.30 6.33 -4.61
N ASN A 220 -5.80 7.07 -3.62
CA ASN A 220 -5.12 8.35 -3.83
C ASN A 220 -3.79 8.13 -4.55
N ILE A 221 -3.51 8.91 -5.62
CA ILE A 221 -2.25 8.84 -6.38
C ILE A 221 -1.02 9.15 -5.51
N GLY A 222 -1.18 9.98 -4.48
CA GLY A 222 -0.14 10.26 -3.49
C GLY A 222 0.30 9.03 -2.68
N ARG A 223 -0.45 7.93 -2.75
CA ARG A 223 -0.05 6.63 -2.22
C ARG A 223 0.85 5.87 -3.20
N LEU A 224 0.65 6.03 -4.51
CA LEU A 224 1.40 5.30 -5.54
C LEU A 224 2.75 5.95 -5.83
N ALA A 225 2.82 7.27 -5.92
CA ALA A 225 4.05 7.97 -6.30
C ALA A 225 5.25 7.63 -5.39
N PRO A 226 5.14 7.67 -4.03
CA PRO A 226 6.23 7.22 -3.17
C PRO A 226 6.51 5.72 -3.25
N GLN A 227 5.49 4.90 -3.55
CA GLN A 227 5.69 3.47 -3.74
C GLN A 227 6.44 3.16 -5.04
N THR A 228 6.27 3.95 -6.09
CA THR A 228 7.06 3.82 -7.32
C THR A 228 8.55 4.04 -7.03
N ALA A 229 8.90 4.96 -6.12
CA ALA A 229 10.29 5.28 -5.80
C ALA A 229 11.07 4.12 -5.17
N TYR A 230 10.46 3.28 -4.35
CA TYR A 230 11.20 2.18 -3.73
C TYR A 230 11.55 1.05 -4.72
N TYR A 231 10.86 0.91 -5.85
CA TYR A 231 11.29 -0.01 -6.91
C TYR A 231 12.58 0.46 -7.57
N PHE A 232 12.69 1.78 -7.83
CA PHE A 232 13.95 2.38 -8.28
C PHE A 232 15.06 2.20 -7.24
N ALA A 233 14.74 2.42 -5.96
CA ALA A 233 15.67 2.25 -4.86
C ALA A 233 16.18 0.80 -4.77
N ALA A 234 15.27 -0.18 -4.82
CA ALA A 234 15.63 -1.60 -4.78
C ALA A 234 16.52 -2.01 -5.95
N TYR A 235 16.21 -1.52 -7.15
CA TYR A 235 17.06 -1.75 -8.32
C TYR A 235 18.48 -1.18 -8.11
N GLY A 236 18.58 0.03 -7.58
CA GLY A 236 19.87 0.66 -7.25
C GLY A 236 20.67 -0.16 -6.23
N ASP A 237 20.03 -0.70 -5.20
CA ASP A 237 20.68 -1.57 -4.21
C ASP A 237 21.21 -2.87 -4.86
N MET A 238 20.44 -3.47 -5.77
CA MET A 238 20.85 -4.68 -6.51
C MET A 238 22.07 -4.43 -7.40
N VAL A 239 22.16 -3.25 -8.00
CA VAL A 239 23.35 -2.83 -8.76
C VAL A 239 24.51 -2.52 -7.84
N ALA A 240 24.30 -1.74 -6.78
CA ALA A 240 25.36 -1.27 -5.89
C ALA A 240 26.03 -2.42 -5.12
N ASN A 241 25.28 -3.48 -4.78
CA ASN A 241 25.83 -4.66 -4.10
C ASN A 241 26.40 -5.72 -5.08
N GLY A 242 26.42 -5.42 -6.39
CA GLY A 242 27.00 -6.30 -7.42
C GLY A 242 26.14 -7.52 -7.77
N THR A 243 24.87 -7.57 -7.35
CA THR A 243 23.95 -8.68 -7.68
C THR A 243 23.59 -8.69 -9.17
N ILE A 244 23.46 -7.52 -9.76
CA ILE A 244 23.17 -7.33 -11.18
C ILE A 244 24.06 -6.24 -11.80
N GLU A 245 24.26 -6.33 -13.11
CA GLU A 245 24.80 -5.22 -13.91
C GLU A 245 23.70 -4.19 -14.21
N PHE A 246 24.08 -2.92 -14.34
CA PHE A 246 23.16 -1.85 -14.73
C PHE A 246 22.50 -2.15 -16.09
N GLY A 247 21.19 -2.04 -16.16
CA GLY A 247 20.39 -2.34 -17.36
C GLY A 247 19.84 -3.78 -17.37
N ARG A 248 20.27 -4.67 -16.49
CA ARG A 248 19.72 -6.03 -16.37
C ARG A 248 18.33 -6.01 -15.72
N GLU A 249 17.41 -6.79 -16.26
CA GLU A 249 16.06 -6.92 -15.71
C GLU A 249 16.05 -7.61 -14.33
N VAL A 250 15.12 -7.16 -13.48
CA VAL A 250 14.84 -7.70 -12.14
C VAL A 250 13.34 -8.02 -12.04
N ASP A 251 13.02 -9.22 -11.57
CA ASP A 251 11.65 -9.58 -11.24
C ASP A 251 11.29 -9.12 -9.83
N PHE A 252 10.03 -8.71 -9.60
CA PHE A 252 9.55 -8.33 -8.26
C PHE A 252 8.37 -9.17 -7.83
N VAL A 253 8.47 -9.80 -6.67
CA VAL A 253 7.42 -10.65 -6.07
C VAL A 253 6.71 -9.86 -4.98
N VAL A 254 5.43 -9.62 -5.18
CA VAL A 254 4.67 -8.66 -4.37
C VAL A 254 3.50 -9.34 -3.67
N PRO A 255 3.47 -9.36 -2.33
CA PRO A 255 2.27 -9.79 -1.60
C PRO A 255 1.17 -8.76 -1.87
N THR A 256 0.06 -9.21 -2.48
CA THR A 256 -0.87 -8.30 -3.14
C THR A 256 -2.27 -8.40 -2.55
N GLY A 257 -2.79 -7.25 -2.11
CA GLY A 257 -4.20 -7.02 -1.75
C GLY A 257 -4.82 -6.00 -2.70
N ASN A 258 -4.87 -4.72 -2.29
CA ASN A 258 -5.49 -3.63 -3.07
C ASN A 258 -4.73 -3.21 -4.35
N PHE A 259 -3.80 -4.00 -4.81
CA PHE A 259 -3.01 -3.85 -6.05
C PHE A 259 -2.13 -2.58 -6.12
N GLY A 260 -2.13 -1.72 -5.13
CA GLY A 260 -1.37 -0.46 -5.16
C GLY A 260 0.14 -0.68 -5.24
N ASN A 261 0.67 -1.57 -4.42
CA ASN A 261 2.10 -1.86 -4.36
C ASN A 261 2.62 -2.41 -5.71
N ILE A 262 2.01 -3.45 -6.24
CA ILE A 262 2.45 -4.06 -7.52
C ILE A 262 2.21 -3.13 -8.71
N LEU A 263 1.16 -2.30 -8.68
CA LEU A 263 0.90 -1.28 -9.68
C LEU A 263 2.00 -0.20 -9.70
N ALA A 264 2.52 0.19 -8.53
CA ALA A 264 3.65 1.10 -8.44
C ALA A 264 4.91 0.50 -9.13
N GLY A 265 5.12 -0.81 -9.01
CA GLY A 265 6.15 -1.54 -9.77
C GLY A 265 5.89 -1.51 -11.28
N TYR A 266 4.64 -1.63 -11.71
CA TYR A 266 4.28 -1.48 -13.11
C TYR A 266 4.50 -0.05 -13.62
N MET A 267 4.18 0.96 -12.82
CA MET A 267 4.49 2.36 -13.15
C MET A 267 6.01 2.57 -13.28
N ALA A 268 6.80 2.03 -12.35
CA ALA A 268 8.26 2.09 -12.44
C ALA A 268 8.79 1.45 -13.74
N LYS A 269 8.25 0.30 -14.13
CA LYS A 269 8.56 -0.35 -15.43
C LYS A 269 8.24 0.58 -16.60
N ARG A 270 7.06 1.19 -16.60
CA ARG A 270 6.64 2.13 -17.65
C ARG A 270 7.48 3.41 -17.66
N MET A 271 8.09 3.78 -16.53
CA MET A 271 9.08 4.87 -16.42
C MET A 271 10.50 4.44 -16.84
N GLY A 272 10.65 3.25 -17.41
CA GLY A 272 11.88 2.75 -17.99
C GLY A 272 12.74 1.90 -17.07
N LEU A 273 12.32 1.65 -15.79
CA LEU A 273 13.07 0.76 -14.91
C LEU A 273 13.12 -0.66 -15.51
N PRO A 274 14.30 -1.31 -15.59
CA PRO A 274 14.43 -2.67 -16.12
C PRO A 274 13.76 -3.71 -15.18
N VAL A 275 12.45 -3.77 -15.24
CA VAL A 275 11.63 -4.75 -14.53
C VAL A 275 11.28 -5.88 -15.50
N GLY A 276 11.64 -7.11 -15.18
CA GLY A 276 11.24 -8.29 -15.92
C GLY A 276 9.75 -8.58 -15.70
N LYS A 277 9.45 -9.50 -14.82
CA LYS A 277 8.06 -9.83 -14.41
C LYS A 277 7.71 -9.21 -13.07
N LEU A 278 6.45 -8.80 -12.95
CA LEU A 278 5.81 -8.48 -11.67
C LEU A 278 4.99 -9.69 -11.24
N ILE A 279 5.31 -10.26 -10.10
CA ILE A 279 4.69 -11.49 -9.62
C ILE A 279 3.66 -11.14 -8.53
N CYS A 280 2.39 -11.31 -8.86
CA CYS A 280 1.28 -11.11 -7.94
C CYS A 280 1.13 -12.36 -7.06
N ALA A 281 1.46 -12.23 -5.78
CA ALA A 281 1.25 -13.28 -4.80
C ALA A 281 -0.05 -13.05 -4.03
N SER A 282 -0.94 -14.05 -4.04
CA SER A 282 -2.22 -14.05 -3.32
C SER A 282 -2.18 -15.04 -2.15
N ASN A 283 -2.91 -14.74 -1.07
CA ASN A 283 -3.21 -15.73 -0.03
C ASN A 283 -4.44 -16.58 -0.41
N ALA A 284 -5.12 -17.18 0.56
CA ALA A 284 -6.34 -17.96 0.29
C ALA A 284 -7.48 -17.14 -0.32
N ASN A 285 -7.46 -15.80 -0.20
CA ASN A 285 -8.35 -14.90 -0.92
C ASN A 285 -7.77 -14.61 -2.31
N ASP A 286 -7.85 -15.57 -3.20
CA ASP A 286 -7.12 -15.66 -4.45
C ASP A 286 -7.83 -15.05 -5.68
N VAL A 287 -8.70 -14.05 -5.46
CA VAL A 287 -9.43 -13.37 -6.56
C VAL A 287 -8.50 -12.79 -7.62
N LEU A 288 -7.35 -12.23 -7.21
CA LEU A 288 -6.36 -11.68 -8.13
C LEU A 288 -5.62 -12.78 -8.89
N TYR A 289 -5.29 -13.89 -8.24
CA TYR A 289 -4.69 -15.04 -8.91
C TYR A 289 -5.62 -15.57 -10.02
N GLN A 290 -6.92 -15.77 -9.73
CA GLN A 290 -7.88 -16.20 -10.73
C GLN A 290 -8.00 -15.17 -11.86
N PHE A 291 -8.13 -13.89 -11.53
CA PHE A 291 -8.25 -12.83 -12.52
C PHE A 291 -7.05 -12.78 -13.50
N LEU A 292 -5.82 -12.81 -12.98
CA LEU A 292 -4.61 -12.76 -13.80
C LEU A 292 -4.39 -14.07 -14.60
N SER A 293 -4.89 -15.21 -14.09
CA SER A 293 -4.80 -16.51 -14.76
C SER A 293 -5.86 -16.68 -15.85
N GLU A 294 -7.11 -16.28 -15.59
CA GLU A 294 -8.28 -16.65 -16.39
C GLU A 294 -8.95 -15.46 -17.09
N GLY A 295 -8.61 -14.24 -16.71
CA GLY A 295 -9.24 -13.03 -17.24
C GLY A 295 -10.62 -12.72 -16.65
N VAL A 296 -11.04 -13.48 -15.63
CA VAL A 296 -12.35 -13.31 -14.99
C VAL A 296 -12.17 -12.83 -13.56
N TYR A 297 -12.74 -11.67 -13.26
CA TYR A 297 -12.86 -11.18 -11.89
C TYR A 297 -14.22 -11.61 -11.33
N ASP A 298 -14.22 -12.48 -10.35
CA ASP A 298 -15.43 -13.02 -9.74
C ASP A 298 -15.39 -12.89 -8.22
N ARG A 299 -16.13 -11.89 -7.71
CA ARG A 299 -16.37 -11.71 -6.28
C ARG A 299 -17.64 -12.43 -5.82
N ALA A 300 -18.62 -12.60 -6.71
CA ALA A 300 -19.95 -13.10 -6.34
C ALA A 300 -19.92 -14.54 -5.83
N SER A 301 -19.02 -15.36 -6.36
CA SER A 301 -18.87 -16.79 -5.96
C SER A 301 -18.02 -16.99 -4.71
N ARG A 302 -17.48 -15.92 -4.08
CA ARG A 302 -16.47 -15.98 -3.03
C ARG A 302 -16.95 -15.45 -1.70
N GLN A 303 -16.40 -16.05 -0.64
CA GLN A 303 -16.52 -15.53 0.72
C GLN A 303 -15.13 -15.13 1.22
N LEU A 304 -15.06 -14.03 1.98
CA LEU A 304 -13.83 -13.58 2.59
C LEU A 304 -13.34 -14.59 3.63
N ILE A 305 -12.11 -15.03 3.47
CA ILE A 305 -11.43 -15.95 4.38
C ILE A 305 -10.49 -15.12 5.27
N LYS A 306 -10.64 -15.25 6.58
CA LYS A 306 -9.69 -14.65 7.52
C LYS A 306 -8.42 -15.47 7.56
N THR A 307 -7.28 -14.89 7.18
CA THR A 307 -5.97 -15.57 7.10
C THR A 307 -4.96 -14.99 8.09
N ALA A 308 -3.77 -15.59 8.14
CA ALA A 308 -2.64 -15.07 8.89
C ALA A 308 -2.00 -13.83 8.24
N SER A 309 -2.34 -13.50 6.98
CA SER A 309 -1.86 -12.32 6.24
C SER A 309 -2.99 -11.31 5.94
N PRO A 310 -3.55 -10.65 6.99
CA PRO A 310 -4.82 -9.94 6.90
C PRO A 310 -4.82 -8.73 5.95
N SER A 311 -3.68 -8.12 5.64
CA SER A 311 -3.61 -7.02 4.67
C SER A 311 -3.86 -7.48 3.22
N MET A 312 -3.88 -8.78 2.97
CA MET A 312 -4.21 -9.42 1.68
C MET A 312 -5.62 -10.01 1.66
N ASP A 313 -6.36 -9.96 2.78
CA ASP A 313 -7.74 -10.45 2.88
C ASP A 313 -8.69 -9.46 2.21
N ILE A 314 -8.86 -9.62 0.91
CA ILE A 314 -9.72 -8.77 0.08
C ILE A 314 -10.55 -9.60 -0.91
N LEU A 315 -11.72 -9.06 -1.25
CA LEU A 315 -12.54 -9.54 -2.38
C LEU A 315 -12.64 -8.49 -3.50
N ILE A 316 -12.33 -7.23 -3.20
CA ILE A 316 -12.28 -6.14 -4.19
C ILE A 316 -10.90 -5.48 -4.10
N SER A 317 -10.18 -5.50 -5.21
CA SER A 317 -8.85 -4.94 -5.34
C SER A 317 -8.92 -3.58 -6.06
N SER A 318 -8.90 -2.49 -5.31
CA SER A 318 -9.25 -1.16 -5.80
C SER A 318 -8.34 -0.63 -6.91
N ASN A 319 -7.01 -0.81 -6.81
CA ASN A 319 -6.09 -0.28 -7.81
C ASN A 319 -5.98 -1.14 -9.08
N LEU A 320 -6.62 -2.29 -9.11
CA LEU A 320 -6.71 -3.10 -10.33
C LEU A 320 -7.39 -2.31 -11.46
N GLU A 321 -8.31 -1.41 -11.12
CA GLU A 321 -8.94 -0.50 -12.08
C GLU A 321 -7.94 0.33 -12.89
N ARG A 322 -6.86 0.80 -12.25
CA ARG A 322 -5.78 1.50 -12.95
C ARG A 322 -5.02 0.58 -13.92
N LEU A 323 -4.76 -0.67 -13.50
CA LEU A 323 -4.13 -1.63 -14.41
C LEU A 323 -5.02 -1.90 -15.62
N LEU A 324 -6.34 -2.08 -15.42
CA LEU A 324 -7.29 -2.28 -16.51
C LEU A 324 -7.22 -1.13 -17.52
N PHE A 325 -7.15 0.13 -17.05
CA PHE A 325 -7.00 1.28 -17.91
C PHE A 325 -5.69 1.22 -18.73
N PHE A 326 -4.56 0.99 -18.08
CA PHE A 326 -3.26 0.88 -18.77
C PHE A 326 -3.18 -0.29 -19.76
N MET A 327 -4.02 -1.30 -19.61
CA MET A 327 -4.04 -2.51 -20.43
C MET A 327 -5.15 -2.51 -21.49
N ALA A 328 -6.07 -1.54 -21.46
CA ALA A 328 -7.19 -1.50 -22.40
C ALA A 328 -6.69 -1.31 -23.84
N ASN A 329 -5.82 -0.30 -24.11
CA ASN A 329 -5.15 -0.07 -25.38
C ASN A 329 -6.11 -0.12 -26.59
N ARG A 330 -7.22 0.65 -26.50
CA ARG A 330 -8.18 0.88 -27.57
C ARG A 330 -7.71 2.03 -28.47
N ASP A 331 -8.53 2.47 -29.41
CA ASP A 331 -8.18 3.50 -30.36
C ASP A 331 -8.05 4.91 -29.73
N SER A 332 -8.62 5.08 -28.53
CA SER A 332 -8.55 6.34 -27.79
C SER A 332 -8.65 6.13 -26.27
N GLU A 333 -8.13 7.09 -25.49
CA GLU A 333 -8.29 7.13 -24.03
C GLU A 333 -9.77 7.14 -23.60
N ALA A 334 -10.66 7.72 -24.42
CA ALA A 334 -12.08 7.74 -24.14
C ALA A 334 -12.68 6.33 -24.24
N GLU A 335 -12.25 5.52 -25.20
CA GLU A 335 -12.67 4.13 -25.33
C GLU A 335 -12.08 3.25 -24.22
N ASP A 336 -10.82 3.50 -23.85
CA ASP A 336 -10.19 2.84 -22.70
C ASP A 336 -11.00 3.11 -21.42
N ALA A 337 -11.36 4.37 -21.17
CA ALA A 337 -12.16 4.78 -20.02
C ALA A 337 -13.56 4.17 -20.03
N ALA A 338 -14.23 4.17 -21.20
CA ALA A 338 -15.56 3.58 -21.35
C ALA A 338 -15.55 2.06 -21.07
N LEU A 339 -14.50 1.37 -21.53
CA LEU A 339 -14.33 -0.06 -21.26
C LEU A 339 -14.16 -0.32 -19.77
N VAL A 340 -13.27 0.43 -19.08
CA VAL A 340 -13.06 0.31 -17.64
C VAL A 340 -14.36 0.65 -16.87
N ALA A 341 -15.06 1.71 -17.24
CA ALA A 341 -16.35 2.06 -16.65
C ALA A 341 -17.35 0.90 -16.76
N SER A 342 -17.39 0.20 -17.91
CA SER A 342 -18.26 -0.97 -18.09
C SER A 342 -17.90 -2.13 -17.17
N PHE A 343 -16.59 -2.41 -16.95
CA PHE A 343 -16.18 -3.44 -16.00
C PHE A 343 -16.56 -3.09 -14.56
N MET A 344 -16.40 -1.82 -14.17
CA MET A 344 -16.77 -1.37 -12.82
C MET A 344 -18.29 -1.40 -12.61
N ALA A 345 -19.10 -1.10 -13.62
CA ALA A 345 -20.55 -1.26 -13.57
C ALA A 345 -20.94 -2.73 -13.40
N GLN A 346 -20.39 -3.64 -14.20
CA GLN A 346 -20.64 -5.07 -14.10
C GLN A 346 -20.24 -5.62 -12.71
N LEU A 347 -19.08 -5.19 -12.19
CA LEU A 347 -18.63 -5.59 -10.84
C LEU A 347 -19.60 -5.12 -9.75
N LYS A 348 -20.16 -3.91 -9.89
CA LYS A 348 -21.14 -3.36 -8.95
C LYS A 348 -22.47 -4.10 -9.01
N GLU A 349 -22.96 -4.41 -10.21
CA GLU A 349 -24.27 -5.01 -10.44
C GLU A 349 -24.29 -6.51 -10.20
N THR A 350 -23.30 -7.23 -10.72
CA THR A 350 -23.26 -8.69 -10.72
C THR A 350 -22.18 -9.30 -9.83
N GLY A 351 -21.24 -8.48 -9.37
CA GLY A 351 -20.04 -8.95 -8.65
C GLY A 351 -19.00 -9.63 -9.54
N ARG A 352 -19.15 -9.54 -10.89
CA ARG A 352 -18.28 -10.25 -11.84
C ARG A 352 -18.12 -9.45 -13.13
N TYR A 353 -16.92 -9.55 -13.73
CA TYR A 353 -16.66 -9.17 -15.12
C TYR A 353 -15.59 -10.07 -15.75
N ALA A 354 -15.55 -10.12 -17.07
CA ALA A 354 -14.51 -10.79 -17.84
C ALA A 354 -13.83 -9.78 -18.78
N MET A 355 -12.51 -9.82 -18.85
CA MET A 355 -11.79 -8.99 -19.79
C MET A 355 -11.64 -9.69 -21.15
N PRO A 356 -11.46 -8.93 -22.25
CA PRO A 356 -11.11 -9.46 -23.56
C PRO A 356 -9.77 -10.22 -23.56
N ASP A 357 -9.63 -11.23 -24.43
CA ASP A 357 -8.45 -12.07 -24.52
C ASP A 357 -7.17 -11.26 -24.82
N ASP A 358 -7.27 -10.25 -25.66
CA ASP A 358 -6.14 -9.37 -26.01
C ASP A 358 -5.60 -8.58 -24.81
N MET A 359 -6.48 -8.18 -23.87
CA MET A 359 -6.06 -7.59 -22.61
C MET A 359 -5.38 -8.62 -21.70
N LEU A 360 -5.92 -9.84 -21.62
CA LEU A 360 -5.34 -10.89 -20.81
C LEU A 360 -3.93 -11.26 -21.30
N GLU A 361 -3.71 -11.31 -22.60
CA GLU A 361 -2.38 -11.52 -23.19
C GLU A 361 -1.40 -10.41 -22.82
N ARG A 362 -1.82 -9.13 -22.89
CA ARG A 362 -0.99 -8.00 -22.47
C ARG A 362 -0.64 -8.06 -20.98
N ILE A 363 -1.58 -8.44 -20.14
CA ILE A 363 -1.34 -8.62 -18.69
C ILE A 363 -0.34 -9.76 -18.45
N ARG A 364 -0.52 -10.92 -19.06
CA ARG A 364 0.39 -12.10 -18.93
C ARG A 364 1.80 -11.81 -19.46
N ALA A 365 1.93 -10.90 -20.42
CA ALA A 365 3.24 -10.44 -20.88
C ALA A 365 4.01 -9.68 -19.79
N GLN A 366 3.34 -9.04 -18.84
CA GLN A 366 3.95 -8.22 -17.77
C GLN A 366 3.94 -8.93 -16.41
N PHE A 367 2.89 -9.70 -16.12
CA PHE A 367 2.64 -10.27 -14.80
C PHE A 367 2.71 -11.79 -14.83
N LEU A 368 3.23 -12.34 -13.72
CA LEU A 368 2.98 -13.71 -13.29
C LEU A 368 2.11 -13.66 -12.03
N CYS A 369 1.50 -14.78 -11.68
CA CYS A 369 0.73 -14.88 -10.46
C CYS A 369 0.89 -16.24 -9.80
N GLY A 370 0.67 -16.28 -8.49
CA GLY A 370 0.67 -17.49 -7.69
C GLY A 370 -0.13 -17.29 -6.41
N ARG A 371 -0.36 -18.38 -5.69
CA ARG A 371 -1.04 -18.36 -4.41
C ARG A 371 -0.40 -19.30 -3.40
N ALA A 372 -0.49 -18.94 -2.13
CA ALA A 372 -0.07 -19.78 -1.01
C ALA A 372 -1.03 -19.59 0.17
N ASP A 373 -1.42 -20.69 0.80
CA ASP A 373 -2.23 -20.67 2.00
C ASP A 373 -1.37 -20.46 3.27
N ASP A 374 -2.01 -20.37 4.43
CA ASP A 374 -1.33 -20.17 5.71
C ASP A 374 -0.33 -21.31 6.03
N ASN A 375 -0.62 -22.55 5.62
CA ASN A 375 0.30 -23.68 5.86
C ASN A 375 1.59 -23.52 5.07
N ALA A 376 1.49 -23.16 3.80
CA ALA A 376 2.65 -22.88 2.95
C ALA A 376 3.45 -21.65 3.47
N ALA A 377 2.76 -20.60 3.91
CA ALA A 377 3.39 -19.43 4.51
C ALA A 377 4.13 -19.77 5.81
N PHE A 378 3.53 -20.55 6.71
CA PHE A 378 4.18 -20.98 7.96
C PHE A 378 5.37 -21.90 7.72
N ALA A 379 5.29 -22.81 6.75
CA ALA A 379 6.44 -23.61 6.35
C ALA A 379 7.59 -22.72 5.84
N ALA A 380 7.29 -21.75 4.97
CA ALA A 380 8.26 -20.82 4.45
C ALA A 380 8.94 -19.95 5.54
N ILE A 381 8.18 -19.48 6.54
CA ILE A 381 8.73 -18.76 7.72
C ILE A 381 9.72 -19.65 8.47
N ARG A 382 9.32 -20.90 8.77
CA ARG A 382 10.14 -21.84 9.51
C ARG A 382 11.43 -22.18 8.76
N ASP A 383 11.32 -22.50 7.49
CA ASP A 383 12.46 -22.88 6.65
C ASP A 383 13.45 -21.72 6.50
N MET A 384 12.95 -20.50 6.27
CA MET A 384 13.80 -19.31 6.15
C MET A 384 14.50 -19.01 7.48
N TRP A 385 13.79 -19.08 8.61
CA TRP A 385 14.38 -18.88 9.91
C TRP A 385 15.47 -19.92 10.23
N GLN A 386 15.20 -21.20 10.01
CA GLN A 386 16.15 -22.28 10.30
C GLN A 386 17.39 -22.24 9.42
N ASN A 387 17.25 -21.89 8.14
CA ASN A 387 18.35 -21.96 7.18
C ASN A 387 19.12 -20.64 7.03
N SER A 388 18.52 -19.50 7.35
CA SER A 388 19.11 -18.18 7.07
C SER A 388 19.01 -17.19 8.24
N HIS A 389 18.37 -17.58 9.34
CA HIS A 389 18.10 -16.70 10.50
C HIS A 389 17.40 -15.39 10.12
N TYR A 390 16.64 -15.41 9.01
CA TYR A 390 15.82 -14.31 8.60
C TYR A 390 14.34 -14.59 8.93
N LEU A 391 13.74 -13.75 9.76
CA LEU A 391 12.34 -13.87 10.14
C LEU A 391 11.49 -12.96 9.26
N MET A 392 10.71 -13.53 8.37
CA MET A 392 9.78 -12.78 7.52
C MET A 392 8.36 -12.82 8.09
N ASP A 393 7.61 -11.74 7.87
CA ASP A 393 6.18 -11.70 8.25
C ASP A 393 5.32 -12.60 7.36
N THR A 394 4.05 -12.80 7.76
CA THR A 394 3.13 -13.71 7.05
C THR A 394 2.84 -13.29 5.60
N HIS A 395 2.80 -12.00 5.31
CA HIS A 395 2.57 -11.51 3.94
C HIS A 395 3.79 -11.77 3.06
N THR A 396 4.98 -11.46 3.59
CA THR A 396 6.25 -11.76 2.93
C THR A 396 6.38 -13.26 2.68
N ALA A 397 5.95 -14.10 3.63
CA ALA A 397 5.99 -15.55 3.50
C ALA A 397 5.07 -16.08 2.39
N VAL A 398 3.89 -15.50 2.19
CA VAL A 398 3.05 -15.79 1.03
C VAL A 398 3.79 -15.47 -0.27
N ALA A 399 4.41 -14.28 -0.36
CA ALA A 399 5.16 -13.88 -1.55
C ALA A 399 6.38 -14.78 -1.80
N TYR A 400 7.13 -15.11 -0.75
CA TYR A 400 8.28 -16.01 -0.86
C TYR A 400 7.86 -17.43 -1.26
N SER A 401 6.74 -17.95 -0.73
CA SER A 401 6.20 -19.25 -1.14
C SER A 401 5.85 -19.27 -2.63
N VAL A 402 5.25 -18.21 -3.15
CA VAL A 402 4.96 -18.05 -4.58
C VAL A 402 6.25 -17.95 -5.39
N TYR A 403 7.25 -17.19 -4.92
CA TYR A 403 8.58 -17.11 -5.53
C TYR A 403 9.20 -18.50 -5.67
N ALA A 404 9.25 -19.27 -4.59
CA ALA A 404 9.83 -20.60 -4.59
C ALA A 404 9.10 -21.57 -5.56
N GLN A 405 7.76 -21.53 -5.58
CA GLN A 405 6.95 -22.33 -6.50
C GLN A 405 7.23 -22.00 -7.97
N LEU A 406 7.27 -20.71 -8.32
CA LEU A 406 7.50 -20.27 -9.70
C LEU A 406 8.94 -20.51 -10.15
N LYS A 407 9.91 -20.32 -9.25
CA LYS A 407 11.32 -20.63 -9.49
C LYS A 407 11.52 -22.13 -9.75
N ALA A 408 10.92 -22.99 -8.94
CA ALA A 408 10.97 -24.46 -9.15
C ALA A 408 10.35 -24.89 -10.48
N LYS A 409 9.39 -24.13 -11.02
CA LYS A 409 8.79 -24.36 -12.36
C LYS A 409 9.61 -23.74 -13.49
N GLY A 410 10.73 -23.05 -13.20
CA GLY A 410 11.55 -22.37 -14.21
C GLY A 410 10.91 -21.11 -14.82
N LEU A 411 9.88 -20.55 -14.17
CA LEU A 411 9.16 -19.36 -14.65
C LEU A 411 9.80 -18.04 -14.21
N ILE A 412 10.64 -18.06 -13.17
CA ILE A 412 11.46 -16.93 -12.73
C ILE A 412 12.89 -17.22 -13.17
N THR A 413 13.37 -16.46 -14.13
CA THR A 413 14.72 -16.62 -14.74
C THR A 413 15.64 -15.44 -14.49
N ALA A 414 15.08 -14.28 -14.21
CA ALA A 414 15.81 -13.08 -13.80
C ALA A 414 16.09 -13.09 -12.28
N PRO A 415 17.11 -12.35 -11.80
CA PRO A 415 17.25 -12.05 -10.38
C PRO A 415 15.95 -11.45 -9.85
N ALA A 416 15.49 -11.92 -8.69
CA ALA A 416 14.21 -11.52 -8.15
C ALA A 416 14.33 -10.89 -6.77
N VAL A 417 13.49 -9.88 -6.52
CA VAL A 417 13.32 -9.21 -5.22
C VAL A 417 11.93 -9.51 -4.68
N VAL A 418 11.86 -10.06 -3.48
CA VAL A 418 10.61 -10.29 -2.74
C VAL A 418 10.36 -9.10 -1.83
N LEU A 419 9.16 -8.52 -1.90
CA LEU A 419 8.80 -7.37 -1.06
C LEU A 419 8.36 -7.82 0.33
N SER A 420 9.07 -7.34 1.35
CA SER A 420 8.74 -7.55 2.76
C SER A 420 7.94 -6.34 3.28
N THR A 421 6.64 -6.56 3.53
CA THR A 421 5.69 -5.46 3.69
C THR A 421 5.37 -5.10 5.14
N ALA A 422 5.81 -5.90 6.12
CA ALA A 422 5.60 -5.61 7.53
C ALA A 422 6.68 -6.27 8.40
N SER A 423 6.88 -5.72 9.60
CA SER A 423 7.68 -6.39 10.63
C SER A 423 6.98 -7.65 11.13
N PRO A 424 7.70 -8.78 11.30
CA PRO A 424 7.13 -10.02 11.86
C PRO A 424 6.53 -9.83 13.25
N PHE A 425 7.02 -8.90 14.05
CA PHE A 425 6.50 -8.61 15.38
C PHE A 425 5.05 -8.09 15.40
N LYS A 426 4.54 -7.55 14.29
CA LYS A 426 3.12 -7.17 14.16
C LYS A 426 2.19 -8.37 14.17
N PHE A 427 2.71 -9.53 13.84
CA PHE A 427 1.98 -10.79 13.72
C PHE A 427 2.58 -11.87 14.62
N ALA A 428 3.11 -11.48 15.77
CA ALA A 428 3.86 -12.36 16.68
C ALA A 428 3.16 -13.69 17.01
N PRO A 429 1.82 -13.76 17.27
CA PRO A 429 1.14 -15.04 17.46
C PRO A 429 1.26 -15.98 16.26
N ALA A 430 1.14 -15.46 15.04
CA ALA A 430 1.30 -16.24 13.82
C ALA A 430 2.76 -16.69 13.61
N MET A 431 3.73 -15.83 13.97
CA MET A 431 5.15 -16.19 13.94
C MET A 431 5.49 -17.30 14.89
N LEU A 432 5.04 -17.22 16.14
CA LEU A 432 5.22 -18.27 17.13
C LEU A 432 4.65 -19.60 16.65
N LYS A 433 3.41 -19.58 16.10
CA LYS A 433 2.80 -20.77 15.51
C LYS A 433 3.64 -21.33 14.35
N ALA A 434 4.15 -20.47 13.46
CA ALA A 434 5.00 -20.90 12.35
C ALA A 434 6.31 -21.56 12.83
N LEU A 435 6.89 -21.06 13.94
CA LEU A 435 8.11 -21.60 14.53
C LEU A 435 7.86 -22.86 15.39
N GLY A 436 6.60 -23.32 15.49
CA GLY A 436 6.25 -24.52 16.23
C GLY A 436 5.95 -24.31 17.71
N GLU A 437 5.82 -23.04 18.12
CA GLU A 437 5.48 -22.69 19.49
C GLU A 437 3.97 -22.63 19.70
N TYR A 438 3.53 -23.04 20.88
CA TYR A 438 2.15 -22.85 21.29
C TYR A 438 1.96 -21.41 21.76
N ALA A 439 1.10 -20.67 21.10
CA ALA A 439 0.85 -19.26 21.38
C ALA A 439 -0.60 -19.08 21.84
N ASN A 440 -0.80 -19.03 23.14
CA ASN A 440 -2.05 -18.53 23.75
C ASN A 440 -1.98 -17.03 24.03
N GLU A 441 -0.77 -16.49 23.94
CA GLU A 441 -0.50 -15.10 24.22
C GLU A 441 -0.98 -14.24 23.05
N SER A 442 -1.41 -13.02 23.35
CA SER A 442 -1.79 -12.01 22.38
C SER A 442 -0.97 -10.73 22.56
N GLY A 443 -1.04 -9.83 21.61
CA GLY A 443 -0.47 -8.51 21.72
C GLY A 443 1.03 -8.50 22.04
N PHE A 444 1.41 -7.81 23.11
CA PHE A 444 2.81 -7.62 23.49
C PHE A 444 3.47 -8.87 24.09
N ASP A 445 2.71 -9.71 24.77
CA ASP A 445 3.26 -10.92 25.40
C ASP A 445 3.73 -11.91 24.33
N ALA A 446 2.99 -12.01 23.23
CA ALA A 446 3.44 -12.78 22.07
C ALA A 446 4.70 -12.17 21.43
N ALA A 447 4.79 -10.83 21.35
CA ALA A 447 5.97 -10.15 20.82
C ALA A 447 7.21 -10.38 21.71
N ASP A 448 7.06 -10.31 23.05
CA ASP A 448 8.13 -10.58 24.00
C ASP A 448 8.60 -12.04 23.89
N LYS A 449 7.68 -13.00 23.79
CA LYS A 449 8.01 -14.42 23.60
C LYS A 449 8.74 -14.65 22.28
N LEU A 450 8.28 -14.00 21.19
CA LEU A 450 8.95 -14.07 19.89
C LEU A 450 10.36 -13.49 19.95
N SER A 451 10.54 -12.35 20.63
CA SER A 451 11.86 -11.74 20.85
C SER A 451 12.78 -12.66 21.64
N ALA A 452 12.31 -13.26 22.73
CA ALA A 452 13.07 -14.21 23.53
C ALA A 452 13.48 -15.46 22.72
N LEU A 453 12.57 -15.97 21.88
CA LEU A 453 12.81 -17.17 21.07
C LEU A 453 13.84 -16.91 19.94
N THR A 454 13.76 -15.76 19.30
CA THR A 454 14.56 -15.45 18.11
C THR A 454 15.82 -14.64 18.41
N GLY A 455 15.88 -13.98 19.55
CA GLY A 455 16.95 -13.02 19.87
C GLY A 455 16.82 -11.69 19.12
N LEU A 456 15.77 -11.49 18.32
CA LEU A 456 15.53 -10.26 17.57
C LEU A 456 14.87 -9.21 18.49
N ALA A 457 15.29 -7.95 18.34
CA ALA A 457 14.69 -6.85 19.08
C ALA A 457 13.29 -6.49 18.53
N ILE A 458 12.36 -6.17 19.42
CA ILE A 458 11.07 -5.60 19.02
C ILE A 458 11.33 -4.20 18.47
N PRO A 459 10.88 -3.86 17.24
CA PRO A 459 11.07 -2.52 16.69
C PRO A 459 10.49 -1.43 17.60
N ALA A 460 11.19 -0.30 17.72
CA ALA A 460 10.80 0.82 18.58
C ALA A 460 9.36 1.31 18.31
N GLY A 461 8.93 1.30 17.04
CA GLY A 461 7.56 1.66 16.64
C GLY A 461 6.46 0.72 17.19
N LEU A 462 6.83 -0.45 17.73
CA LEU A 462 5.92 -1.39 18.39
C LEU A 462 6.14 -1.44 19.91
N GLY A 463 7.39 -1.55 20.36
CA GLY A 463 7.73 -1.73 21.78
C GLY A 463 7.29 -0.58 22.67
N GLY A 464 7.41 0.66 22.19
CA GLY A 464 7.07 1.85 22.95
C GLY A 464 5.56 2.07 23.20
N ILE A 465 4.70 1.33 22.51
CA ILE A 465 3.22 1.53 22.61
C ILE A 465 2.66 1.04 23.95
N ARG A 466 3.27 0.01 24.54
CA ARG A 466 2.81 -0.60 25.80
C ARG A 466 2.64 0.42 26.93
N GLU A 467 3.50 1.44 26.97
CA GLU A 467 3.51 2.46 28.01
C GLU A 467 2.62 3.67 27.71
N LEU A 468 2.01 3.70 26.52
CA LEU A 468 1.19 4.83 26.11
C LEU A 468 -0.23 4.72 26.66
N SER A 469 -0.75 5.86 27.12
CA SER A 469 -2.16 5.95 27.54
C SER A 469 -3.10 5.88 26.34
N VAL A 470 -4.23 5.20 26.49
CA VAL A 470 -5.35 5.24 25.56
C VAL A 470 -5.94 6.64 25.55
N LEU A 471 -5.97 7.29 24.40
CA LEU A 471 -6.44 8.66 24.20
C LEU A 471 -7.78 8.73 23.48
N HIS A 472 -8.13 7.73 22.68
CA HIS A 472 -9.31 7.70 21.84
C HIS A 472 -10.19 6.51 22.25
N THR A 473 -11.39 6.81 22.78
CA THR A 473 -12.30 5.80 23.33
C THR A 473 -13.70 5.82 22.71
N ASP A 474 -13.91 6.68 21.71
CA ASP A 474 -15.22 6.85 21.10
C ASP A 474 -15.65 5.58 20.31
N VAL A 475 -16.90 5.18 20.52
CA VAL A 475 -17.55 4.06 19.83
C VAL A 475 -18.93 4.51 19.39
N ILE A 476 -19.21 4.42 18.10
CA ILE A 476 -20.47 4.91 17.50
C ILE A 476 -21.11 3.84 16.61
N ASP A 477 -22.37 4.04 16.24
CA ASP A 477 -23.03 3.27 15.20
C ASP A 477 -22.73 3.84 13.81
N PRO A 478 -22.75 3.03 12.73
CA PRO A 478 -22.46 3.50 11.37
C PRO A 478 -23.28 4.72 10.93
N ALA A 479 -24.54 4.80 11.38
CA ALA A 479 -25.44 5.92 11.05
C ALA A 479 -25.02 7.25 11.70
N GLU A 480 -24.21 7.21 12.76
CA GLU A 480 -23.77 8.39 13.52
C GLU A 480 -22.48 9.01 12.96
N MET A 481 -21.79 8.35 12.01
CA MET A 481 -20.46 8.78 11.52
C MET A 481 -20.48 10.22 10.99
N GLY A 482 -21.51 10.61 10.23
CA GLY A 482 -21.62 11.97 9.71
C GLY A 482 -21.71 13.02 10.82
N ALA A 483 -22.59 12.80 11.81
CA ALA A 483 -22.73 13.70 12.96
C ALA A 483 -21.45 13.76 13.82
N TYR A 484 -20.81 12.61 14.03
CA TYR A 484 -19.54 12.53 14.75
C TYR A 484 -18.45 13.35 14.07
N ILE A 485 -18.28 13.23 12.74
CA ILE A 485 -17.30 14.01 11.99
C ILE A 485 -17.48 15.51 12.25
N HIS A 486 -18.70 16.03 12.15
CA HIS A 486 -19.00 17.46 12.39
C HIS A 486 -18.76 17.87 13.86
N SER A 487 -18.93 16.97 14.81
CA SER A 487 -18.76 17.28 16.24
C SER A 487 -17.30 17.40 16.68
N VAL A 488 -16.36 16.79 15.93
CA VAL A 488 -14.93 16.74 16.29
C VAL A 488 -14.05 17.65 15.40
N LEU A 489 -14.63 18.31 14.40
CA LEU A 489 -13.98 19.29 13.53
C LEU A 489 -14.07 20.70 14.08
#